data_d919441e695891032ce567e1f432fbf4
#
_entry.id   d919441e695891032ce567e1f432fbf4
#
_cell.length_a   1.000
_cell.length_b   1.000
_cell.length_c   1.000
_cell.angle_alpha   90.00
_cell.angle_beta   90.00
_cell.angle_gamma   90.00
#
_symmetry.space_group_name_H-M   'P 1'
#
loop_
_entity.id
_entity.type
_entity.pdbx_description
1 polymer ?
#
loop_
_entity_poly.entity_id
_entity_poly.type
_entity_poly.pdbx_seq_one_letter_code
_entity_poly.pdbx_strand_id
1 'polypeptide(L)'
;MEQIQLKEVPYGVSDFDVVRRDNLYYVDKTMYLPKLESQARNLFFIRPRRFGKSLFISMLRAYYDVRHKDEFQEKFGGLWISLHPTSLQGKFQVMYLDFSQVGGNIEKLEERFNFYLGVEMDGFVRDYHEYYQEETIRKVRETEDAAGKFSIIINEAKSKSYSLYLIIDEYDNFTNTVLNEHGEDVYRAITHAAGFYRDIFKKFKGSFDRIFITGVSPVTLDDVTSGFNIGWHISTNEEFNQMLGFSTEDVREMFTYYKEKGMMRPDSNIEEIIEEMKPWYDNYCFSRGALETQSRMFNCDMVLYFLRNFMNRGEGPKEMIDPNTKTDYNKMRKLIQLDRLDGDRKGIIRKIAETGQIITRLEETFPARMITNPQIFPSLLFYYGMLTINGTFGSQLVLGIPNNNVRKQYYGYLLEEYQDDRYVNLSDLEYKFTLMAFEGKWKDTLEYMASAYAAVSSVRDSIEGERNLQGFFMAYLSLNSYYYTAPELELNHGYCDFFLLPDLTHYPTKHSYILELKLIPKKEKGMSGKVHEELIAKQWQEAELQIKKYAEAPRVEALRQETQLHRIIMQFDGWKLHRIEEV
;
A
#
# COMPACT_ATOMS: atom_id res chain seq x y z
N MET A 1 37.18 25.36 7.04
CA MET A 1 35.81 24.87 7.25
C MET A 1 35.43 24.15 5.99
N GLU A 2 35.42 22.84 6.00
CA GLU A 2 34.84 22.08 4.88
C GLU A 2 33.38 22.52 4.75
N GLN A 3 33.01 23.03 3.61
CA GLN A 3 31.61 23.26 3.26
C GLN A 3 30.96 21.87 3.28
N ILE A 4 30.25 21.52 4.37
CA ILE A 4 29.42 20.32 4.40
C ILE A 4 28.40 20.48 3.29
N GLN A 5 28.63 19.75 2.20
CA GLN A 5 27.77 19.80 1.02
C GLN A 5 26.36 19.34 1.42
N LEU A 6 25.33 20.11 1.01
CA LEU A 6 23.93 19.76 1.25
C LEU A 6 23.62 18.41 0.59
N LYS A 7 22.99 17.51 1.34
CA LYS A 7 22.46 16.26 0.76
C LYS A 7 21.14 16.52 0.05
N GLU A 8 21.03 16.08 -1.19
CA GLU A 8 19.79 16.21 -1.95
C GLU A 8 18.75 15.16 -1.54
N VAL A 9 17.46 15.44 -1.81
CA VAL A 9 16.35 14.51 -1.50
C VAL A 9 16.37 13.34 -2.49
N PRO A 10 16.42 12.08 -2.05
CA PRO A 10 16.55 10.89 -2.91
C PRO A 10 15.21 10.47 -3.55
N TYR A 11 14.38 11.42 -3.98
CA TYR A 11 13.08 11.10 -4.57
C TYR A 11 13.23 10.34 -5.90
N GLY A 12 12.65 9.14 -5.98
CA GLY A 12 12.70 8.28 -7.17
C GLY A 12 14.04 7.56 -7.39
N VAL A 13 14.97 7.58 -6.40
CA VAL A 13 16.26 6.90 -6.47
C VAL A 13 16.18 5.56 -5.72
N SER A 14 16.50 4.47 -6.42
CA SER A 14 16.50 3.10 -5.89
C SER A 14 17.87 2.42 -5.91
N ASP A 15 18.93 3.14 -6.27
CA ASP A 15 20.30 2.63 -6.34
C ASP A 15 21.14 3.24 -5.22
N PHE A 16 21.72 2.38 -4.37
CA PHE A 16 22.51 2.80 -3.21
C PHE A 16 23.85 3.45 -3.63
N ASP A 17 24.47 2.98 -4.70
CA ASP A 17 25.71 3.58 -5.18
C ASP A 17 25.48 5.00 -5.69
N VAL A 18 24.34 5.24 -6.36
CA VAL A 18 23.91 6.59 -6.74
C VAL A 18 23.68 7.48 -5.51
N VAL A 19 22.98 6.95 -4.50
CA VAL A 19 22.72 7.69 -3.25
C VAL A 19 24.02 8.12 -2.59
N ARG A 20 25.03 7.25 -2.55
CA ARG A 20 26.32 7.57 -1.90
C ARG A 20 27.20 8.48 -2.74
N ARG A 21 27.33 8.18 -4.05
CA ARG A 21 28.14 8.96 -4.99
C ARG A 21 27.66 10.40 -5.15
N ASP A 22 26.33 10.57 -5.28
CA ASP A 22 25.72 11.88 -5.53
C ASP A 22 25.38 12.61 -4.22
N ASN A 23 25.83 12.09 -3.07
CA ASN A 23 25.63 12.66 -1.74
C ASN A 23 24.14 12.94 -1.43
N LEU A 24 23.25 11.97 -1.71
CA LEU A 24 21.84 12.10 -1.37
C LEU A 24 21.59 11.75 0.10
N TYR A 25 20.47 12.22 0.66
CA TYR A 25 20.10 11.87 2.03
C TYR A 25 19.73 10.39 2.11
N TYR A 26 20.33 9.65 3.04
CA TYR A 26 20.07 8.24 3.25
C TYR A 26 19.61 8.00 4.68
N VAL A 27 18.42 7.41 4.84
CA VAL A 27 17.95 6.89 6.13
C VAL A 27 18.65 5.56 6.37
N ASP A 28 19.53 5.54 7.34
CA ASP A 28 20.40 4.39 7.57
C ASP A 28 19.60 3.18 8.09
N LYS A 29 19.59 2.12 7.30
CA LYS A 29 19.01 0.80 7.65
C LYS A 29 20.07 -0.31 7.68
N THR A 30 21.35 0.05 7.70
CA THR A 30 22.46 -0.93 7.67
C THR A 30 22.59 -1.74 8.97
N MET A 31 21.98 -1.29 10.08
CA MET A 31 21.90 -2.07 11.32
C MET A 31 21.09 -3.38 11.18
N TYR A 32 20.35 -3.53 10.09
CA TYR A 32 19.65 -4.79 9.81
C TYR A 32 20.52 -5.87 9.17
N LEU A 33 21.72 -5.54 8.67
CA LEU A 33 22.63 -6.52 8.05
C LEU A 33 23.01 -7.65 9.02
N PRO A 34 23.53 -7.40 10.23
CA PRO A 34 23.83 -8.47 11.18
C PRO A 34 22.59 -9.26 11.60
N LYS A 35 21.42 -8.60 11.68
CA LYS A 35 20.16 -9.26 12.01
C LYS A 35 19.73 -10.24 10.91
N LEU A 36 19.85 -9.87 9.63
CA LEU A 36 19.61 -10.77 8.50
C LEU A 36 20.60 -11.93 8.47
N GLU A 37 21.86 -11.68 8.82
CA GLU A 37 22.89 -12.73 8.87
C GLU A 37 22.63 -13.77 9.97
N SER A 38 22.00 -13.37 11.07
CA SER A 38 21.64 -14.26 12.19
C SER A 38 20.42 -15.16 11.88
N GLN A 39 19.64 -14.83 10.84
CA GLN A 39 18.50 -15.63 10.42
C GLN A 39 18.91 -16.83 9.55
N ALA A 40 17.91 -17.59 9.08
CA ALA A 40 18.12 -18.66 8.10
C ALA A 40 18.84 -18.13 6.84
N ARG A 41 19.52 -19.04 6.14
CA ARG A 41 20.31 -18.66 4.93
C ARG A 41 19.45 -18.18 3.76
N ASN A 42 18.22 -18.65 3.69
CA ASN A 42 17.27 -18.32 2.63
C ASN A 42 16.11 -17.54 3.22
N LEU A 43 15.96 -16.29 2.82
CA LEU A 43 15.01 -15.35 3.40
C LEU A 43 14.00 -14.87 2.35
N PHE A 44 12.75 -14.78 2.79
CA PHE A 44 11.68 -14.09 2.08
C PHE A 44 11.24 -12.86 2.85
N PHE A 45 11.24 -11.71 2.17
CA PHE A 45 10.82 -10.45 2.76
C PHE A 45 9.89 -9.68 1.83
N ILE A 46 8.64 -9.55 2.22
CA ILE A 46 7.58 -8.90 1.45
C ILE A 46 7.21 -7.59 2.11
N ARG A 47 7.06 -6.54 1.32
CA ARG A 47 6.52 -5.23 1.72
C ARG A 47 5.71 -4.64 0.58
N PRO A 48 4.75 -3.78 0.89
CA PRO A 48 4.06 -3.01 -0.12
C PRO A 48 5.02 -2.24 -1.02
N ARG A 49 4.54 -1.76 -2.15
CA ARG A 49 5.34 -0.91 -3.03
C ARG A 49 5.73 0.38 -2.34
N ARG A 50 6.86 0.96 -2.77
CA ARG A 50 7.37 2.27 -2.33
C ARG A 50 7.79 2.35 -0.86
N PHE A 51 8.12 1.21 -0.27
CA PHE A 51 8.74 1.11 1.06
C PHE A 51 10.26 1.03 1.03
N GLY A 52 10.90 1.19 -0.13
CA GLY A 52 12.36 1.21 -0.26
C GLY A 52 13.01 -0.17 -0.49
N LYS A 53 12.26 -1.19 -0.96
CA LYS A 53 12.78 -2.55 -1.23
C LYS A 53 14.01 -2.55 -2.14
N SER A 54 13.90 -1.96 -3.33
CA SER A 54 14.98 -1.99 -4.34
C SER A 54 16.22 -1.23 -3.88
N LEU A 55 16.06 -0.10 -3.15
CA LEU A 55 17.18 0.60 -2.53
C LEU A 55 17.89 -0.27 -1.49
N PHE A 56 17.13 -0.98 -0.65
CA PHE A 56 17.69 -1.89 0.35
C PHE A 56 18.43 -3.05 -0.31
N ILE A 57 17.90 -3.63 -1.39
CA ILE A 57 18.57 -4.65 -2.18
C ILE A 57 19.87 -4.12 -2.79
N SER A 58 19.86 -2.91 -3.34
CA SER A 58 21.06 -2.28 -3.89
C SER A 58 22.13 -2.12 -2.80
N MET A 59 21.73 -1.75 -1.57
CA MET A 59 22.62 -1.71 -0.42
C MET A 59 23.15 -3.09 -0.02
N LEU A 60 22.31 -4.16 -0.03
CA LEU A 60 22.77 -5.53 0.23
C LEU A 60 23.83 -5.97 -0.80
N ARG A 61 23.60 -5.68 -2.08
CA ARG A 61 24.56 -5.97 -3.16
C ARG A 61 25.88 -5.25 -2.92
N ALA A 62 25.84 -3.94 -2.66
CA ALA A 62 27.04 -3.15 -2.40
C ALA A 62 27.83 -3.67 -1.17
N TYR A 63 27.13 -4.20 -0.14
CA TYR A 63 27.77 -4.70 1.07
C TYR A 63 28.40 -6.09 0.91
N TYR A 64 27.69 -7.02 0.27
CA TYR A 64 28.11 -8.42 0.23
C TYR A 64 29.01 -8.78 -0.97
N ASP A 65 28.97 -7.99 -2.04
CA ASP A 65 29.69 -8.28 -3.28
C ASP A 65 31.21 -8.15 -3.07
N VAL A 66 31.93 -9.20 -3.46
CA VAL A 66 33.40 -9.26 -3.36
C VAL A 66 34.08 -8.18 -4.20
N ARG A 67 33.46 -7.72 -5.31
CA ARG A 67 33.98 -6.65 -6.17
C ARG A 67 34.04 -5.30 -5.44
N HIS A 68 33.15 -5.08 -4.46
CA HIS A 68 33.06 -3.84 -3.69
C HIS A 68 33.75 -3.90 -2.34
N LYS A 69 34.51 -4.97 -2.10
CA LYS A 69 35.18 -5.19 -0.80
C LYS A 69 36.06 -4.02 -0.38
N ASP A 70 36.84 -3.50 -1.30
CA ASP A 70 37.81 -2.43 -1.04
C ASP A 70 37.15 -1.03 -1.06
N GLU A 71 35.93 -0.91 -1.57
CA GLU A 71 35.14 0.32 -1.61
C GLU A 71 34.29 0.54 -0.33
N PHE A 72 34.45 -0.33 0.69
CA PHE A 72 33.61 -0.34 1.87
C PHE A 72 33.54 1.01 2.59
N GLN A 73 34.66 1.68 2.80
CA GLN A 73 34.69 2.97 3.47
C GLN A 73 34.10 4.09 2.62
N GLU A 74 34.25 4.04 1.31
CA GLU A 74 33.64 5.00 0.40
C GLU A 74 32.11 4.87 0.40
N LYS A 75 31.60 3.63 0.29
CA LYS A 75 30.17 3.37 0.21
C LYS A 75 29.45 3.45 1.56
N PHE A 76 30.06 2.95 2.64
CA PHE A 76 29.40 2.81 3.94
C PHE A 76 29.94 3.74 5.03
N GLY A 77 30.98 4.53 4.75
CA GLY A 77 31.52 5.50 5.69
C GLY A 77 30.44 6.44 6.26
N GLY A 78 30.40 6.57 7.60
CA GLY A 78 29.39 7.36 8.30
C GLY A 78 28.04 6.68 8.52
N LEU A 79 27.84 5.44 8.04
CA LEU A 79 26.67 4.62 8.33
C LEU A 79 26.96 3.69 9.52
N TRP A 80 25.94 3.21 10.19
CA TRP A 80 26.05 2.33 11.36
C TRP A 80 26.97 1.13 11.13
N ILE A 81 26.83 0.47 9.98
CA ILE A 81 27.62 -0.72 9.63
C ILE A 81 29.11 -0.44 9.47
N SER A 82 29.50 0.80 9.17
CA SER A 82 30.90 1.17 9.03
C SER A 82 31.69 1.01 10.35
N LEU A 83 30.98 1.15 11.48
CA LEU A 83 31.53 0.94 12.83
C LEU A 83 31.30 -0.49 13.34
N HIS A 84 30.43 -1.27 12.69
CA HIS A 84 30.03 -2.63 13.09
C HIS A 84 30.09 -3.61 11.92
N PRO A 85 31.18 -3.67 11.13
CA PRO A 85 31.26 -4.54 9.97
C PRO A 85 31.16 -6.02 10.38
N THR A 86 30.47 -6.82 9.55
CA THR A 86 30.35 -8.25 9.78
C THR A 86 31.47 -9.02 9.03
N SER A 87 31.66 -10.28 9.39
CA SER A 87 32.61 -11.15 8.70
C SER A 87 32.19 -11.49 7.27
N LEU A 88 30.94 -11.18 6.88
CA LEU A 88 30.40 -11.47 5.54
C LEU A 88 30.52 -10.31 4.55
N GLN A 89 31.03 -9.15 4.99
CA GLN A 89 31.28 -7.99 4.12
C GLN A 89 32.23 -8.36 2.98
N GLY A 90 31.82 -8.11 1.73
CA GLY A 90 32.63 -8.36 0.54
C GLY A 90 33.05 -9.83 0.34
N LYS A 91 32.19 -10.80 0.71
CA LYS A 91 32.53 -12.23 0.70
C LYS A 91 31.89 -13.03 -0.44
N PHE A 92 30.90 -12.48 -1.12
CA PHE A 92 30.10 -13.24 -2.05
C PHE A 92 30.26 -12.74 -3.50
N GLN A 93 30.17 -13.65 -4.43
CA GLN A 93 29.74 -13.29 -5.78
C GLN A 93 28.22 -13.19 -5.76
N VAL A 94 27.69 -12.01 -6.05
CA VAL A 94 26.26 -11.72 -5.94
C VAL A 94 25.59 -11.89 -7.30
N MET A 95 24.66 -12.84 -7.40
CA MET A 95 23.76 -12.97 -8.55
C MET A 95 22.48 -12.22 -8.23
N TYR A 96 22.18 -11.21 -9.04
CA TYR A 96 20.97 -10.39 -8.89
C TYR A 96 20.00 -10.64 -10.03
N LEU A 97 18.74 -10.88 -9.70
CA LEU A 97 17.66 -11.10 -10.67
C LEU A 97 16.49 -10.15 -10.33
N ASP A 98 16.05 -9.37 -11.30
CA ASP A 98 14.88 -8.51 -11.21
C ASP A 98 13.77 -9.03 -12.14
N PHE A 99 12.80 -9.70 -11.56
CA PHE A 99 11.71 -10.30 -12.35
C PHE A 99 10.65 -9.30 -12.82
N SER A 100 10.79 -8.02 -12.48
CA SER A 100 9.97 -6.96 -13.12
C SER A 100 10.27 -6.79 -14.60
N GLN A 101 11.47 -7.20 -15.05
CA GLN A 101 11.91 -7.11 -16.43
C GLN A 101 11.36 -8.23 -17.32
N VAL A 102 10.72 -9.25 -16.71
CA VAL A 102 10.09 -10.35 -17.45
C VAL A 102 8.64 -10.01 -17.74
N GLY A 103 8.24 -10.02 -19.01
CA GLY A 103 6.86 -9.74 -19.40
C GLY A 103 6.61 -9.89 -20.89
N GLY A 104 5.38 -9.57 -21.32
CA GLY A 104 4.95 -9.54 -22.71
C GLY A 104 4.06 -10.72 -23.10
N ASN A 105 4.01 -11.09 -24.40
CA ASN A 105 3.11 -12.13 -24.91
C ASN A 105 3.28 -13.46 -24.17
N ILE A 106 2.17 -14.00 -23.69
CA ILE A 106 2.11 -15.24 -22.89
C ILE A 106 2.68 -16.45 -23.64
N GLU A 107 2.47 -16.55 -24.95
CA GLU A 107 2.96 -17.66 -25.79
C GLU A 107 4.49 -17.73 -25.85
N LYS A 108 5.17 -16.60 -25.56
CA LYS A 108 6.64 -16.47 -25.54
C LYS A 108 7.20 -16.24 -24.14
N LEU A 109 6.40 -16.43 -23.10
CA LEU A 109 6.80 -16.07 -21.75
C LEU A 109 7.97 -16.91 -21.26
N GLU A 110 7.94 -18.22 -21.51
CA GLU A 110 9.04 -19.13 -21.16
C GLU A 110 10.31 -18.79 -21.93
N GLU A 111 10.21 -18.54 -23.25
CA GLU A 111 11.33 -18.11 -24.08
C GLU A 111 11.96 -16.81 -23.55
N ARG A 112 11.13 -15.82 -23.22
CA ARG A 112 11.59 -14.53 -22.67
C ARG A 112 12.21 -14.66 -21.28
N PHE A 113 11.62 -15.48 -20.42
CA PHE A 113 12.16 -15.75 -19.10
C PHE A 113 13.54 -16.44 -19.21
N ASN A 114 13.65 -17.46 -20.08
CA ASN A 114 14.91 -18.13 -20.35
C ASN A 114 15.95 -17.19 -20.95
N PHE A 115 15.55 -16.33 -21.90
CA PHE A 115 16.43 -15.31 -22.47
C PHE A 115 16.92 -14.32 -21.41
N TYR A 116 16.01 -13.79 -20.58
CA TYR A 116 16.36 -12.87 -19.49
C TYR A 116 17.39 -13.50 -18.54
N LEU A 117 17.12 -14.70 -18.05
CA LEU A 117 18.07 -15.42 -17.19
C LEU A 117 19.42 -15.67 -17.87
N GLY A 118 19.39 -16.00 -19.16
CA GLY A 118 20.61 -16.19 -19.96
C GLY A 118 21.47 -14.93 -20.02
N VAL A 119 20.85 -13.76 -20.23
CA VAL A 119 21.54 -12.46 -20.24
C VAL A 119 22.15 -12.14 -18.88
N GLU A 120 21.40 -12.38 -17.78
CA GLU A 120 21.92 -12.15 -16.43
C GLU A 120 23.11 -13.07 -16.10
N MET A 121 23.08 -14.32 -16.53
CA MET A 121 24.19 -15.26 -16.33
C MET A 121 25.42 -14.91 -17.17
N ASP A 122 25.25 -14.44 -18.41
CA ASP A 122 26.34 -13.90 -19.22
C ASP A 122 26.95 -12.64 -18.60
N GLY A 123 26.08 -11.78 -18.02
CA GLY A 123 26.49 -10.63 -17.22
C GLY A 123 27.32 -11.04 -16.01
N PHE A 124 26.83 -12.02 -15.26
CA PHE A 124 27.49 -12.53 -14.06
C PHE A 124 28.93 -13.02 -14.35
N VAL A 125 29.13 -13.90 -15.33
CA VAL A 125 30.51 -14.40 -15.66
C VAL A 125 31.40 -13.31 -16.24
N ARG A 126 30.86 -12.28 -16.88
CA ARG A 126 31.61 -11.10 -17.32
C ARG A 126 32.09 -10.28 -16.13
N ASP A 127 31.18 -10.02 -15.18
CA ASP A 127 31.44 -9.18 -14.02
C ASP A 127 32.41 -9.82 -13.02
N TYR A 128 32.45 -11.16 -12.98
CA TYR A 128 33.38 -11.96 -12.16
C TYR A 128 34.41 -12.69 -12.99
N HIS A 129 34.79 -12.15 -14.16
CA HIS A 129 35.71 -12.82 -15.11
C HIS A 129 37.06 -13.23 -14.49
N GLU A 130 37.54 -12.51 -13.49
CA GLU A 130 38.79 -12.84 -12.77
C GLU A 130 38.70 -14.13 -11.94
N TYR A 131 37.50 -14.58 -11.63
CA TYR A 131 37.23 -15.77 -10.81
C TYR A 131 36.98 -17.02 -11.68
N TYR A 132 36.59 -16.85 -12.95
CA TYR A 132 36.22 -17.93 -13.86
C TYR A 132 37.25 -18.15 -14.94
N GLN A 133 37.49 -19.42 -15.30
CA GLN A 133 38.36 -19.75 -16.41
C GLN A 133 37.75 -19.29 -17.73
N GLU A 134 38.58 -18.84 -18.68
CA GLU A 134 38.12 -18.41 -20.00
C GLU A 134 37.31 -19.50 -20.74
N GLU A 135 37.67 -20.76 -20.55
CA GLU A 135 36.91 -21.88 -21.10
C GLU A 135 35.50 -21.95 -20.54
N THR A 136 35.32 -21.71 -19.25
CA THR A 136 33.99 -21.69 -18.59
C THR A 136 33.17 -20.50 -19.06
N ILE A 137 33.77 -19.32 -19.14
CA ILE A 137 33.12 -18.11 -19.68
C ILE A 137 32.62 -18.36 -21.10
N ARG A 138 33.47 -18.98 -21.94
CA ARG A 138 33.10 -19.37 -23.32
C ARG A 138 31.95 -20.36 -23.33
N LYS A 139 32.03 -21.45 -22.54
CA LYS A 139 30.94 -22.45 -22.43
C LYS A 139 29.61 -21.83 -21.99
N VAL A 140 29.63 -20.92 -21.02
CA VAL A 140 28.41 -20.21 -20.59
C VAL A 140 27.80 -19.41 -21.73
N ARG A 141 28.62 -18.66 -22.50
CA ARG A 141 28.15 -17.86 -23.64
C ARG A 141 27.62 -18.71 -24.81
N GLU A 142 28.24 -19.87 -25.08
CA GLU A 142 27.85 -20.78 -26.17
C GLU A 142 26.62 -21.64 -25.80
N THR A 143 26.24 -21.74 -24.53
CA THR A 143 25.08 -22.50 -24.10
C THR A 143 23.81 -21.63 -24.28
N GLU A 144 22.80 -22.14 -24.99
CA GLU A 144 21.57 -21.39 -25.26
C GLU A 144 20.61 -21.41 -24.06
N ASP A 145 20.52 -22.53 -23.38
CA ASP A 145 19.61 -22.74 -22.26
C ASP A 145 20.13 -22.14 -20.95
N ALA A 146 19.33 -21.31 -20.32
CA ALA A 146 19.70 -20.65 -19.06
C ALA A 146 19.96 -21.63 -17.90
N ALA A 147 19.26 -22.76 -17.84
CA ALA A 147 19.50 -23.79 -16.83
C ALA A 147 20.84 -24.48 -17.03
N GLY A 148 21.28 -24.64 -18.28
CA GLY A 148 22.62 -25.11 -18.64
C GLY A 148 23.70 -24.12 -18.25
N LYS A 149 23.57 -22.84 -18.61
CA LYS A 149 24.46 -21.74 -18.18
C LYS A 149 24.62 -21.74 -16.66
N PHE A 150 23.51 -21.76 -15.95
CA PHE A 150 23.49 -21.81 -14.49
C PHE A 150 24.26 -22.99 -13.91
N SER A 151 24.05 -24.19 -14.47
CA SER A 151 24.74 -25.41 -14.03
C SER A 151 26.26 -25.32 -14.22
N ILE A 152 26.73 -24.72 -15.31
CA ILE A 152 28.16 -24.51 -15.59
C ILE A 152 28.76 -23.57 -14.54
N ILE A 153 28.11 -22.43 -14.27
CA ILE A 153 28.56 -21.44 -13.28
C ILE A 153 28.67 -22.09 -11.89
N ILE A 154 27.59 -22.76 -11.45
CA ILE A 154 27.54 -23.38 -10.11
C ILE A 154 28.58 -24.49 -9.93
N ASN A 155 28.83 -25.31 -10.96
CA ASN A 155 29.80 -26.37 -10.89
C ASN A 155 31.22 -25.81 -10.70
N GLU A 156 31.59 -24.76 -11.43
CA GLU A 156 32.89 -24.13 -11.22
C GLU A 156 33.00 -23.43 -9.88
N ALA A 157 32.00 -22.66 -9.50
CA ALA A 157 31.96 -21.99 -8.20
C ALA A 157 32.16 -23.00 -7.05
N LYS A 158 31.46 -24.15 -7.07
CA LYS A 158 31.64 -25.24 -6.12
C LYS A 158 33.03 -25.83 -6.14
N SER A 159 33.57 -26.07 -7.33
CA SER A 159 34.92 -26.64 -7.47
C SER A 159 36.02 -25.73 -6.90
N LYS A 160 35.82 -24.43 -6.94
CA LYS A 160 36.71 -23.38 -6.45
C LYS A 160 36.36 -22.91 -5.03
N SER A 161 35.27 -23.42 -4.44
CA SER A 161 34.76 -23.00 -3.13
C SER A 161 34.43 -21.50 -3.06
N TYR A 162 33.92 -20.94 -4.16
CA TYR A 162 33.39 -19.55 -4.16
C TYR A 162 32.07 -19.49 -3.42
N SER A 163 31.90 -18.46 -2.60
CA SER A 163 30.65 -18.18 -1.92
C SER A 163 29.71 -17.38 -2.82
N LEU A 164 28.50 -17.87 -2.97
CA LEU A 164 27.48 -17.29 -3.85
C LEU A 164 26.28 -16.78 -3.06
N TYR A 165 25.80 -15.58 -3.40
CA TYR A 165 24.58 -15.01 -2.86
C TYR A 165 23.59 -14.68 -3.98
N LEU A 166 22.40 -15.27 -3.93
CA LEU A 166 21.31 -14.96 -4.86
C LEU A 166 20.39 -13.92 -4.25
N ILE A 167 20.15 -12.83 -4.97
CA ILE A 167 19.18 -11.80 -4.60
C ILE A 167 18.14 -11.69 -5.72
N ILE A 168 16.86 -11.85 -5.37
CA ILE A 168 15.75 -11.76 -6.33
C ILE A 168 14.84 -10.61 -5.89
N ASP A 169 14.68 -9.61 -6.77
CA ASP A 169 13.68 -8.55 -6.61
C ASP A 169 12.44 -8.84 -7.44
N GLU A 170 11.29 -8.38 -6.92
CA GLU A 170 9.97 -8.49 -7.55
C GLU A 170 9.66 -9.90 -8.10
N TYR A 171 9.99 -10.94 -7.32
CA TYR A 171 9.83 -12.34 -7.72
C TYR A 171 8.40 -12.69 -8.18
N ASP A 172 7.41 -11.98 -7.67
CA ASP A 172 5.98 -12.20 -7.93
C ASP A 172 5.42 -11.33 -9.07
N ASN A 173 6.19 -10.40 -9.62
CA ASN A 173 5.65 -9.38 -10.53
C ASN A 173 5.10 -9.98 -11.83
N PHE A 174 5.88 -10.78 -12.55
CA PHE A 174 5.40 -11.33 -13.81
C PHE A 174 4.33 -12.42 -13.60
N THR A 175 4.45 -13.22 -12.56
CA THR A 175 3.47 -14.26 -12.23
C THR A 175 2.13 -13.65 -11.80
N ASN A 176 2.14 -12.55 -11.06
CA ASN A 176 0.95 -11.77 -10.75
C ASN A 176 0.33 -11.16 -12.02
N THR A 177 1.14 -10.71 -12.97
CA THR A 177 0.66 -10.21 -14.25
C THR A 177 -0.03 -11.31 -15.06
N VAL A 178 0.59 -12.50 -15.12
CA VAL A 178 -0.02 -13.67 -15.77
C VAL A 178 -1.36 -14.04 -15.12
N LEU A 179 -1.40 -14.11 -13.80
CA LEU A 179 -2.62 -14.43 -13.06
C LEU A 179 -3.75 -13.43 -13.37
N ASN A 180 -3.42 -12.14 -13.38
CA ASN A 180 -4.39 -11.07 -13.60
C ASN A 180 -4.88 -10.93 -15.04
N GLU A 181 -4.03 -11.22 -16.02
CA GLU A 181 -4.35 -11.00 -17.44
C GLU A 181 -4.80 -12.27 -18.15
N HIS A 182 -4.33 -13.43 -17.69
CA HIS A 182 -4.53 -14.72 -18.36
C HIS A 182 -5.20 -15.80 -17.50
N GLY A 183 -5.40 -15.53 -16.21
CA GLY A 183 -6.13 -16.40 -15.29
C GLY A 183 -5.30 -17.52 -14.67
N GLU A 184 -6.00 -18.32 -13.85
CA GLU A 184 -5.39 -19.34 -12.98
C GLU A 184 -4.77 -20.51 -13.76
N ASP A 185 -5.37 -20.94 -14.85
CA ASP A 185 -4.88 -22.11 -15.61
C ASP A 185 -3.51 -21.86 -16.23
N VAL A 186 -3.32 -20.67 -16.79
CA VAL A 186 -2.02 -20.25 -17.36
C VAL A 186 -1.00 -20.06 -16.25
N TYR A 187 -1.38 -19.42 -15.15
CA TYR A 187 -0.52 -19.29 -13.98
C TYR A 187 -0.03 -20.66 -13.47
N ARG A 188 -0.94 -21.64 -13.37
CA ARG A 188 -0.60 -23.01 -12.96
C ARG A 188 0.38 -23.68 -13.93
N ALA A 189 0.22 -23.46 -15.22
CA ALA A 189 1.13 -24.04 -16.20
C ALA A 189 2.60 -23.64 -16.00
N ILE A 190 2.84 -22.41 -15.51
CA ILE A 190 4.19 -21.88 -15.28
C ILE A 190 4.74 -22.15 -13.88
N THR A 191 3.87 -22.27 -12.86
CA THR A 191 4.27 -22.40 -11.45
C THR A 191 4.17 -23.82 -10.90
N HIS A 192 3.42 -24.71 -11.55
CA HIS A 192 3.18 -26.09 -11.08
C HIS A 192 4.25 -27.07 -11.55
N ALA A 193 4.15 -28.33 -11.16
CA ALA A 193 5.14 -29.39 -11.14
C ALA A 193 6.14 -29.47 -12.33
N ALA A 194 5.71 -29.13 -13.54
CA ALA A 194 6.52 -29.10 -14.76
C ALA A 194 6.75 -27.66 -15.29
N GLY A 195 6.30 -26.63 -14.56
CA GLY A 195 6.43 -25.25 -15.00
C GLY A 195 7.87 -24.72 -14.89
N PHE A 196 8.31 -23.99 -15.90
CA PHE A 196 9.68 -23.46 -16.00
C PHE A 196 10.06 -22.58 -14.81
N TYR A 197 9.12 -21.81 -14.27
CA TYR A 197 9.37 -20.93 -13.13
C TYR A 197 9.71 -21.73 -11.87
N ARG A 198 8.94 -22.75 -11.55
CA ARG A 198 9.24 -23.64 -10.43
C ARG A 198 10.53 -24.43 -10.62
N ASP A 199 10.83 -24.85 -11.83
CA ASP A 199 12.03 -25.64 -12.12
C ASP A 199 13.31 -24.85 -11.84
N ILE A 200 13.36 -23.57 -12.19
CA ILE A 200 14.52 -22.73 -11.90
C ILE A 200 14.72 -22.52 -10.38
N PHE A 201 13.64 -22.34 -9.60
CA PHE A 201 13.75 -22.22 -8.14
C PHE A 201 14.24 -23.52 -7.48
N LYS A 202 13.89 -24.70 -8.03
CA LYS A 202 14.47 -25.97 -7.56
C LYS A 202 15.98 -26.02 -7.80
N LYS A 203 16.46 -25.49 -8.92
CA LYS A 203 17.90 -25.41 -9.23
C LYS A 203 18.63 -24.44 -8.31
N PHE A 204 17.99 -23.36 -7.89
CA PHE A 204 18.56 -22.43 -6.92
C PHE A 204 18.77 -23.07 -5.55
N LYS A 205 17.91 -24.02 -5.17
CA LYS A 205 18.02 -24.75 -3.91
C LYS A 205 19.36 -25.49 -3.78
N GLY A 206 20.13 -25.14 -2.75
CA GLY A 206 21.43 -25.77 -2.47
C GLY A 206 22.55 -25.39 -3.45
N SER A 207 22.31 -24.37 -4.30
CA SER A 207 23.34 -23.83 -5.20
C SER A 207 23.97 -22.54 -4.67
N PHE A 208 23.33 -21.88 -3.74
CA PHE A 208 23.83 -20.65 -3.12
C PHE A 208 24.03 -20.82 -1.62
N ASP A 209 24.98 -20.09 -1.05
CA ASP A 209 25.21 -20.05 0.38
C ASP A 209 24.14 -19.25 1.09
N ARG A 210 23.63 -18.21 0.42
CA ARG A 210 22.51 -17.36 0.89
C ARG A 210 21.59 -16.98 -0.25
N ILE A 211 20.31 -16.83 0.08
CA ILE A 211 19.28 -16.34 -0.84
C ILE A 211 18.43 -15.29 -0.14
N PHE A 212 18.20 -14.15 -0.77
CA PHE A 212 17.25 -13.13 -0.33
C PHE A 212 16.26 -12.86 -1.45
N ILE A 213 14.98 -13.07 -1.17
CA ILE A 213 13.89 -12.89 -2.13
C ILE A 213 12.93 -11.84 -1.61
N THR A 214 12.58 -10.87 -2.47
CA THR A 214 11.58 -9.87 -2.14
C THR A 214 10.56 -9.66 -3.24
N GLY A 215 9.39 -9.18 -2.82
CA GLY A 215 8.25 -8.90 -3.68
C GLY A 215 7.14 -8.17 -2.93
N VAL A 216 5.93 -8.22 -3.47
CA VAL A 216 4.74 -7.58 -2.89
C VAL A 216 3.73 -8.59 -2.37
N SER A 217 3.56 -9.73 -3.02
CA SER A 217 2.52 -10.72 -2.73
C SER A 217 3.10 -12.07 -2.33
N PRO A 218 2.54 -12.79 -1.34
CA PRO A 218 2.97 -14.13 -0.98
C PRO A 218 2.37 -15.23 -1.89
N VAL A 219 1.56 -14.87 -2.90
CA VAL A 219 0.79 -15.82 -3.72
C VAL A 219 1.67 -16.86 -4.41
N THR A 220 2.82 -16.43 -4.93
CA THR A 220 3.72 -17.32 -5.66
C THR A 220 4.59 -18.16 -4.72
N LEU A 221 4.77 -17.72 -3.47
CA LEU A 221 5.65 -18.40 -2.51
C LEU A 221 5.23 -19.84 -2.27
N ASP A 222 3.94 -20.11 -2.04
CA ASP A 222 3.47 -21.46 -1.72
C ASP A 222 3.62 -22.40 -2.92
N ASP A 223 3.33 -21.94 -4.13
CA ASP A 223 3.47 -22.72 -5.36
C ASP A 223 4.95 -23.01 -5.68
N VAL A 224 5.82 -22.07 -5.42
CA VAL A 224 7.27 -22.20 -5.60
C VAL A 224 7.92 -22.99 -4.47
N THR A 225 7.49 -22.76 -3.21
CA THR A 225 8.11 -23.35 -2.02
C THR A 225 7.81 -24.83 -1.83
N SER A 226 6.78 -25.40 -2.45
CA SER A 226 6.64 -26.87 -2.47
C SER A 226 7.85 -27.54 -3.15
N GLY A 227 8.65 -26.79 -3.94
CA GLY A 227 9.99 -27.17 -4.41
C GLY A 227 11.15 -26.51 -3.65
N PHE A 228 10.90 -25.45 -2.87
CA PHE A 228 11.88 -24.61 -2.17
C PHE A 228 11.52 -24.41 -0.70
N ASN A 229 11.12 -25.46 -0.01
CA ASN A 229 10.65 -25.45 1.39
C ASN A 229 11.73 -25.16 2.45
N ILE A 230 12.76 -24.41 2.11
CA ILE A 230 13.88 -24.00 2.99
C ILE A 230 13.93 -22.48 3.20
N GLY A 231 13.01 -21.73 2.59
CA GLY A 231 12.94 -20.28 2.77
C GLY A 231 12.21 -19.90 4.07
N TRP A 232 12.81 -18.98 4.83
CA TRP A 232 12.25 -18.44 6.06
C TRP A 232 11.58 -17.09 5.78
N HIS A 233 10.29 -17.00 6.09
CA HIS A 233 9.51 -15.79 5.89
C HIS A 233 9.69 -14.84 7.08
N ILE A 234 10.26 -13.65 6.85
CA ILE A 234 10.57 -12.69 7.90
C ILE A 234 9.71 -11.42 7.87
N SER A 235 8.73 -11.33 6.97
CA SER A 235 7.93 -10.12 6.75
C SER A 235 7.09 -9.72 7.96
N THR A 236 6.61 -10.70 8.73
CA THR A 236 5.77 -10.49 9.92
C THR A 236 6.54 -10.58 11.24
N ASN A 237 7.87 -10.80 11.19
CA ASN A 237 8.70 -10.81 12.38
C ASN A 237 8.86 -9.39 12.94
N GLU A 238 8.74 -9.27 14.25
CA GLU A 238 8.88 -8.00 14.99
C GLU A 238 10.21 -7.31 14.71
N GLU A 239 11.29 -8.07 14.68
CA GLU A 239 12.65 -7.57 14.46
C GLU A 239 12.81 -6.83 13.11
N PHE A 240 12.01 -7.19 12.09
CA PHE A 240 12.08 -6.62 10.73
C PHE A 240 10.90 -5.69 10.39
N ASN A 241 10.05 -5.36 11.38
CA ASN A 241 8.91 -4.47 11.16
C ASN A 241 9.35 -3.10 10.62
N GLN A 242 10.45 -2.54 11.15
CA GLN A 242 10.99 -1.22 10.79
C GLN A 242 12.16 -1.29 9.80
N MET A 243 12.47 -2.44 9.21
CA MET A 243 13.60 -2.58 8.27
C MET A 243 13.40 -1.75 7.01
N LEU A 244 12.16 -1.64 6.52
CA LEU A 244 11.78 -0.77 5.41
C LEU A 244 10.65 0.17 5.83
N GLY A 245 10.52 1.30 5.13
CA GLY A 245 9.67 2.40 5.56
C GLY A 245 10.46 3.39 6.41
N PHE A 246 9.84 4.51 6.76
CA PHE A 246 10.39 5.49 7.68
C PHE A 246 9.62 5.44 9.00
N SER A 247 10.33 5.38 10.12
CA SER A 247 9.75 5.62 11.44
C SER A 247 9.49 7.11 11.64
N THR A 248 8.72 7.47 12.66
CA THR A 248 8.54 8.88 13.04
C THR A 248 9.87 9.54 13.35
N GLU A 249 10.84 8.82 13.93
CA GLU A 249 12.17 9.35 14.22
C GLU A 249 12.98 9.57 12.94
N ASP A 250 12.97 8.61 11.99
CA ASP A 250 13.62 8.78 10.69
C ASP A 250 13.12 10.06 9.98
N VAL A 251 11.80 10.31 10.04
CA VAL A 251 11.19 11.51 9.46
C VAL A 251 11.63 12.77 10.20
N ARG A 252 11.61 12.74 11.53
CA ARG A 252 12.03 13.87 12.38
C ARG A 252 13.48 14.26 12.11
N GLU A 253 14.39 13.30 12.08
CA GLU A 253 15.80 13.53 11.79
C GLU A 253 16.01 14.12 10.38
N MET A 254 15.30 13.59 9.38
CA MET A 254 15.38 14.09 8.00
C MET A 254 14.92 15.54 7.89
N PHE A 255 13.77 15.89 8.45
CA PHE A 255 13.23 17.25 8.40
C PHE A 255 14.09 18.24 9.22
N THR A 256 14.60 17.78 10.38
CA THR A 256 15.55 18.57 11.19
C THR A 256 16.80 18.89 10.40
N TYR A 257 17.38 17.90 9.71
CA TYR A 257 18.55 18.10 8.85
C TYR A 257 18.30 19.20 7.80
N TYR A 258 17.20 19.14 7.05
CA TYR A 258 16.91 20.12 6.02
C TYR A 258 16.58 21.51 6.60
N LYS A 259 15.95 21.58 7.76
CA LYS A 259 15.72 22.84 8.48
C LYS A 259 17.05 23.47 8.92
N GLU A 260 17.95 22.72 9.52
CA GLU A 260 19.28 23.18 9.94
C GLU A 260 20.16 23.63 8.77
N LYS A 261 19.97 23.04 7.59
CA LYS A 261 20.63 23.45 6.34
C LYS A 261 19.98 24.67 5.66
N GLY A 262 18.95 25.25 6.25
CA GLY A 262 18.27 26.43 5.73
C GLY A 262 17.36 26.17 4.53
N MET A 263 17.01 24.91 4.29
CA MET A 263 16.10 24.51 3.21
C MET A 263 14.62 24.65 3.59
N MET A 264 14.35 25.01 4.82
CA MET A 264 13.01 25.28 5.37
C MET A 264 13.05 26.60 6.13
N ARG A 265 11.87 27.19 6.37
CA ARG A 265 11.76 28.40 7.19
C ARG A 265 12.26 28.10 8.61
N PRO A 266 12.96 29.04 9.26
CA PRO A 266 13.48 28.84 10.63
C PRO A 266 12.37 28.59 11.67
N ASP A 267 11.19 29.15 11.44
CA ASP A 267 10.00 29.02 12.30
C ASP A 267 9.16 27.75 12.03
N SER A 268 9.49 26.95 11.00
CA SER A 268 8.80 25.69 10.73
C SER A 268 8.83 24.77 11.95
N ASN A 269 7.67 24.29 12.37
CA ASN A 269 7.53 23.33 13.46
C ASN A 269 7.50 21.91 12.90
N ILE A 270 8.56 21.13 13.16
CA ILE A 270 8.70 19.77 12.62
C ILE A 270 7.62 18.83 13.14
N GLU A 271 7.21 18.96 14.40
CA GLU A 271 6.16 18.11 14.96
C GLU A 271 4.80 18.40 14.31
N GLU A 272 4.47 19.65 14.03
CA GLU A 272 3.27 20.01 13.28
C GLU A 272 3.29 19.43 11.87
N ILE A 273 4.43 19.48 11.18
CA ILE A 273 4.62 18.90 9.85
C ILE A 273 4.43 17.37 9.90
N ILE A 274 4.97 16.71 10.91
CA ILE A 274 4.80 15.27 11.10
C ILE A 274 3.32 14.93 11.35
N GLU A 275 2.64 15.69 12.21
CA GLU A 275 1.21 15.48 12.48
C GLU A 275 0.33 15.72 11.24
N GLU A 276 0.71 16.65 10.34
CA GLU A 276 0.07 16.84 9.04
C GLU A 276 0.23 15.62 8.13
N MET A 277 1.41 15.00 8.11
CA MET A 277 1.70 13.83 7.27
C MET A 277 1.08 12.52 7.78
N LYS A 278 0.99 12.32 9.11
CA LYS A 278 0.54 11.06 9.72
C LYS A 278 -0.78 10.53 9.16
N PRO A 279 -1.86 11.31 9.07
CA PRO A 279 -3.13 10.83 8.55
C PRO A 279 -3.05 10.30 7.10
N TRP A 280 -2.02 10.73 6.34
CA TRP A 280 -1.90 10.46 4.92
C TRP A 280 -0.90 9.36 4.57
N TYR A 281 0.20 9.21 5.33
CA TYR A 281 1.35 8.39 4.90
C TYR A 281 1.81 7.39 5.94
N ASP A 282 1.41 7.55 7.20
CA ASP A 282 1.81 6.72 8.34
C ASP A 282 0.86 5.54 8.56
N ASN A 283 1.03 4.94 9.73
CA ASN A 283 0.18 3.95 10.35
C ASN A 283 0.38 2.51 9.86
N TYR A 284 1.46 2.22 9.14
CA TYR A 284 1.76 0.84 8.77
C TYR A 284 2.44 0.08 9.92
N CYS A 285 1.90 -1.10 10.22
CA CYS A 285 2.48 -2.08 11.13
C CYS A 285 2.38 -3.46 10.49
N PHE A 286 3.51 -4.15 10.40
CA PHE A 286 3.63 -5.42 9.69
C PHE A 286 3.80 -6.61 10.63
N SER A 287 3.95 -6.36 11.93
CA SER A 287 4.12 -7.41 12.93
C SER A 287 3.19 -7.22 14.12
N ARG A 288 2.60 -8.32 14.58
CA ARG A 288 1.80 -8.31 15.81
C ARG A 288 2.62 -7.89 17.04
N GLY A 289 3.87 -8.35 17.14
CA GLY A 289 4.76 -8.03 18.27
C GLY A 289 5.14 -6.55 18.31
N ALA A 290 5.16 -5.87 17.15
CA ALA A 290 5.52 -4.47 17.04
C ALA A 290 4.40 -3.49 17.44
N LEU A 291 3.16 -3.96 17.65
CA LEU A 291 1.99 -3.10 17.90
C LEU A 291 2.17 -2.11 19.05
N GLU A 292 2.78 -2.57 20.17
CA GLU A 292 2.94 -1.80 21.39
C GLU A 292 4.41 -1.38 21.64
N THR A 293 5.34 -1.98 20.91
CA THR A 293 6.77 -1.83 21.16
C THR A 293 7.48 -0.90 20.17
N GLN A 294 6.88 -0.65 19.02
CA GLN A 294 7.49 0.11 17.94
C GLN A 294 6.55 1.17 17.38
N SER A 295 7.11 2.25 16.81
CA SER A 295 6.35 3.24 16.08
C SER A 295 5.78 2.65 14.78
N ARG A 296 4.68 3.22 14.30
CA ARG A 296 4.15 2.95 12.97
C ARG A 296 5.10 3.46 11.90
N MET A 297 4.95 2.93 10.69
CA MET A 297 5.84 3.22 9.58
C MET A 297 5.15 4.08 8.54
N PHE A 298 5.87 5.11 8.10
CA PHE A 298 5.51 5.92 6.94
C PHE A 298 5.91 5.23 5.63
N ASN A 299 5.14 5.45 4.58
CA ASN A 299 5.57 5.15 3.22
C ASN A 299 6.67 6.12 2.79
N CYS A 300 7.83 5.61 2.39
CA CYS A 300 9.02 6.43 2.07
C CYS A 300 8.76 7.44 0.95
N ASP A 301 8.18 6.99 -0.14
CA ASP A 301 7.97 7.80 -1.34
C ASP A 301 7.05 8.98 -1.06
N MET A 302 6.00 8.76 -0.25
CA MET A 302 5.06 9.81 0.14
C MET A 302 5.72 10.87 1.02
N VAL A 303 6.58 10.46 1.96
CA VAL A 303 7.34 11.40 2.79
C VAL A 303 8.30 12.23 1.95
N LEU A 304 9.03 11.61 1.01
CA LEU A 304 9.95 12.31 0.12
C LEU A 304 9.20 13.25 -0.85
N TYR A 305 8.01 12.85 -1.32
CA TYR A 305 7.13 13.71 -2.10
C TYR A 305 6.70 14.95 -1.31
N PHE A 306 6.26 14.76 -0.05
CA PHE A 306 5.88 15.86 0.83
C PHE A 306 7.05 16.79 1.11
N LEU A 307 8.19 16.25 1.52
CA LEU A 307 9.41 17.00 1.82
C LEU A 307 9.83 17.90 0.64
N ARG A 308 9.86 17.33 -0.56
CA ARG A 308 10.23 18.07 -1.78
C ARG A 308 9.28 19.25 -2.05
N ASN A 309 7.97 19.03 -1.87
CA ASN A 309 6.99 20.11 -2.00
C ASN A 309 7.17 21.17 -0.91
N PHE A 310 7.37 20.74 0.33
CA PHE A 310 7.56 21.63 1.47
C PHE A 310 8.80 22.51 1.32
N MET A 311 9.92 21.95 0.90
CA MET A 311 11.15 22.72 0.63
C MET A 311 10.96 23.76 -0.48
N ASN A 312 10.17 23.45 -1.50
CA ASN A 312 9.95 24.35 -2.63
C ASN A 312 8.95 25.48 -2.34
N ARG A 313 7.96 25.25 -1.48
CA ARG A 313 6.83 26.17 -1.27
C ARG A 313 6.75 26.71 0.16
N GLY A 314 7.37 26.05 1.13
CA GLY A 314 7.26 26.35 2.57
C GLY A 314 5.95 25.86 3.20
N GLU A 315 5.19 25.03 2.48
CA GLU A 315 3.94 24.38 2.90
C GLU A 315 3.83 22.99 2.27
N GLY A 316 3.03 22.11 2.84
CA GLY A 316 2.75 20.78 2.30
C GLY A 316 2.09 20.81 0.90
N PRO A 317 2.07 19.69 0.17
CA PRO A 317 1.43 19.62 -1.12
C PRO A 317 -0.09 19.72 -0.97
N LYS A 318 -0.76 20.54 -1.79
CA LYS A 318 -2.24 20.59 -1.81
C LYS A 318 -2.87 19.24 -2.12
N GLU A 319 -2.27 18.51 -3.05
CA GLU A 319 -2.61 17.12 -3.34
C GLU A 319 -1.69 16.21 -2.54
N MET A 320 -2.19 15.68 -1.42
CA MET A 320 -1.42 14.80 -0.54
C MET A 320 -1.07 13.44 -1.17
N ILE A 321 -1.70 13.10 -2.29
CA ILE A 321 -1.41 11.87 -3.04
C ILE A 321 -0.51 12.21 -4.23
N ASP A 322 0.68 11.63 -4.25
CA ASP A 322 1.58 11.75 -5.41
C ASP A 322 0.91 11.15 -6.66
N PRO A 323 0.74 11.93 -7.75
CA PRO A 323 0.15 11.43 -9.00
C PRO A 323 0.82 10.17 -9.55
N ASN A 324 2.13 9.99 -9.31
CA ASN A 324 2.89 8.82 -9.75
C ASN A 324 2.47 7.52 -9.03
N THR A 325 1.77 7.61 -7.89
CA THR A 325 1.30 6.44 -7.15
C THR A 325 -0.01 5.87 -7.68
N LYS A 326 -0.78 6.64 -8.45
CA LYS A 326 -2.11 6.23 -8.96
C LYS A 326 -2.07 4.94 -9.79
N THR A 327 -0.98 4.69 -10.52
CA THR A 327 -0.83 3.49 -11.37
C THR A 327 -0.65 2.19 -10.57
N ASP A 328 -0.09 2.25 -9.37
CA ASP A 328 0.15 1.07 -8.54
C ASP A 328 -1.17 0.47 -8.01
N TYR A 329 -2.17 1.31 -7.79
CA TYR A 329 -3.49 0.90 -7.31
C TYR A 329 -4.37 0.25 -8.41
N ASN A 330 -4.12 0.52 -9.69
CA ASN A 330 -4.85 -0.10 -10.79
C ASN A 330 -4.63 -1.63 -10.87
N LYS A 331 -3.44 -2.11 -10.51
CA LYS A 331 -3.16 -3.55 -10.45
C LYS A 331 -4.00 -4.25 -9.38
N MET A 332 -4.20 -3.59 -8.26
CA MET A 332 -5.02 -4.12 -7.18
C MET A 332 -6.51 -4.12 -7.52
N ARG A 333 -7.01 -3.10 -8.22
CA ARG A 333 -8.38 -3.10 -8.75
C ARG A 333 -8.64 -4.33 -9.61
N LYS A 334 -7.70 -4.71 -10.48
CA LYS A 334 -7.80 -5.93 -11.28
C LYS A 334 -7.88 -7.19 -10.40
N LEU A 335 -7.10 -7.28 -9.32
CA LEU A 335 -7.17 -8.41 -8.39
C LEU A 335 -8.52 -8.52 -7.66
N ILE A 336 -9.13 -7.40 -7.34
CA ILE A 336 -10.47 -7.37 -6.74
C ILE A 336 -11.53 -7.84 -7.76
N GLN A 337 -11.36 -7.50 -9.03
CA GLN A 337 -12.27 -7.87 -10.13
C GLN A 337 -12.20 -9.36 -10.51
N LEU A 338 -11.17 -10.11 -10.07
CA LEU A 338 -11.08 -11.57 -10.27
C LEU A 338 -12.05 -12.39 -9.39
N ASP A 339 -13.18 -11.81 -9.03
CA ASP A 339 -14.17 -12.51 -8.21
C ASP A 339 -14.84 -13.62 -9.02
N ARG A 340 -14.87 -14.86 -8.45
CA ARG A 340 -15.69 -15.94 -8.99
C ARG A 340 -17.13 -15.77 -8.52
N LEU A 341 -18.06 -16.42 -9.21
CA LEU A 341 -19.52 -16.39 -8.92
C LEU A 341 -19.88 -16.69 -7.44
N ASP A 342 -19.00 -17.34 -6.71
CA ASP A 342 -19.18 -17.75 -5.30
C ASP A 342 -18.38 -16.90 -4.29
N GLY A 343 -17.64 -15.89 -4.74
CA GLY A 343 -16.80 -15.04 -3.88
C GLY A 343 -17.51 -13.74 -3.48
N ASP A 344 -17.34 -13.32 -2.23
CA ASP A 344 -17.87 -12.05 -1.72
C ASP A 344 -16.75 -11.03 -1.43
N ARG A 345 -15.84 -10.84 -2.39
CA ARG A 345 -14.78 -9.83 -2.25
C ARG A 345 -15.33 -8.42 -2.19
N LYS A 346 -16.37 -8.16 -2.97
CA LYS A 346 -17.08 -6.88 -2.98
C LYS A 346 -17.68 -6.58 -1.62
N GLY A 347 -18.34 -7.56 -0.98
CA GLY A 347 -18.84 -7.42 0.38
C GLY A 347 -17.74 -7.19 1.42
N ILE A 348 -16.59 -7.86 1.28
CA ILE A 348 -15.42 -7.63 2.13
C ILE A 348 -14.89 -6.21 1.97
N ILE A 349 -14.71 -5.71 0.74
CA ILE A 349 -14.27 -4.33 0.46
C ILE A 349 -15.25 -3.32 1.04
N ARG A 350 -16.55 -3.52 0.82
CA ARG A 350 -17.60 -2.68 1.38
C ARG A 350 -17.52 -2.65 2.90
N LYS A 351 -17.45 -3.81 3.55
CA LYS A 351 -17.31 -3.91 5.01
C LYS A 351 -16.07 -3.16 5.52
N ILE A 352 -14.92 -3.32 4.85
CA ILE A 352 -13.69 -2.60 5.22
C ILE A 352 -13.87 -1.10 5.05
N ALA A 353 -14.46 -0.64 3.95
CA ALA A 353 -14.70 0.77 3.69
C ALA A 353 -15.65 1.40 4.73
N GLU A 354 -16.70 0.68 5.12
CA GLU A 354 -17.69 1.13 6.12
C GLU A 354 -17.12 1.16 7.53
N THR A 355 -16.45 0.08 7.96
CA THR A 355 -15.97 -0.08 9.34
C THR A 355 -14.54 0.37 9.57
N GLY A 356 -13.79 0.67 8.50
CA GLY A 356 -12.36 0.96 8.55
C GLY A 356 -11.47 -0.24 8.86
N GLN A 357 -12.04 -1.43 9.13
CA GLN A 357 -11.29 -2.60 9.58
C GLN A 357 -11.99 -3.93 9.31
N ILE A 358 -11.23 -5.02 9.46
CA ILE A 358 -11.73 -6.39 9.41
C ILE A 358 -10.98 -7.27 10.42
N ILE A 359 -11.71 -8.18 11.11
CA ILE A 359 -11.12 -9.17 12.01
C ILE A 359 -10.90 -10.46 11.22
N THR A 360 -9.66 -10.93 11.18
CA THR A 360 -9.28 -12.12 10.40
C THR A 360 -8.00 -12.79 10.93
N ARG A 361 -7.67 -13.95 10.36
CA ARG A 361 -6.32 -14.52 10.46
C ARG A 361 -5.49 -14.02 9.29
N LEU A 362 -4.21 -13.78 9.53
CA LEU A 362 -3.26 -13.45 8.48
C LEU A 362 -2.59 -14.75 8.01
N GLU A 363 -2.77 -15.04 6.72
CA GLU A 363 -2.06 -16.13 6.05
C GLU A 363 -0.75 -15.59 5.47
N GLU A 364 0.36 -16.19 5.87
CA GLU A 364 1.70 -15.72 5.45
C GLU A 364 2.07 -16.20 4.05
N THR A 365 1.54 -17.36 3.63
CA THR A 365 1.73 -17.92 2.29
C THR A 365 0.47 -18.66 1.85
N PHE A 366 0.15 -18.61 0.59
CA PHE A 366 -0.97 -19.36 0.01
C PHE A 366 -0.80 -19.57 -1.50
N PRO A 367 -1.27 -20.71 -2.04
CA PRO A 367 -1.21 -20.99 -3.46
C PRO A 367 -2.17 -20.10 -4.25
N ALA A 368 -1.86 -19.85 -5.53
CA ALA A 368 -2.68 -19.00 -6.39
C ALA A 368 -4.13 -19.45 -6.52
N ARG A 369 -4.39 -20.78 -6.48
CA ARG A 369 -5.76 -21.33 -6.48
C ARG A 369 -6.63 -20.82 -5.34
N MET A 370 -6.02 -20.36 -4.25
CA MET A 370 -6.74 -19.81 -3.10
C MET A 370 -6.93 -18.30 -3.17
N ILE A 371 -6.36 -17.65 -4.17
CA ILE A 371 -6.47 -16.19 -4.32
C ILE A 371 -7.92 -15.72 -4.42
N THR A 372 -8.81 -16.57 -4.96
CA THR A 372 -10.25 -16.29 -5.04
C THR A 372 -11.01 -16.61 -3.76
N ASN A 373 -10.37 -17.25 -2.77
CA ASN A 373 -11.00 -17.55 -1.48
C ASN A 373 -11.21 -16.25 -0.66
N PRO A 374 -12.45 -15.92 -0.27
CA PRO A 374 -12.74 -14.73 0.51
C PRO A 374 -11.99 -14.66 1.85
N GLN A 375 -11.64 -15.79 2.45
CA GLN A 375 -10.91 -15.82 3.73
C GLN A 375 -9.45 -15.37 3.60
N ILE A 376 -8.85 -15.55 2.41
CA ILE A 376 -7.46 -15.14 2.12
C ILE A 376 -7.37 -13.70 1.65
N PHE A 377 -8.45 -13.18 1.08
CA PHE A 377 -8.46 -11.87 0.47
C PHE A 377 -8.00 -10.73 1.41
N PRO A 378 -8.36 -10.68 2.71
CA PRO A 378 -7.81 -9.68 3.63
C PRO A 378 -6.28 -9.79 3.81
N SER A 379 -5.71 -11.01 3.79
CA SER A 379 -4.25 -11.20 3.84
C SER A 379 -3.58 -10.62 2.59
N LEU A 380 -4.18 -10.83 1.42
CA LEU A 380 -3.70 -10.22 0.18
C LEU A 380 -3.73 -8.69 0.25
N LEU A 381 -4.82 -8.10 0.73
CA LEU A 381 -4.94 -6.65 0.94
C LEU A 381 -3.87 -6.11 1.92
N PHE A 382 -3.54 -6.86 2.96
CA PHE A 382 -2.47 -6.51 3.89
C PHE A 382 -1.10 -6.45 3.20
N TYR A 383 -0.72 -7.46 2.43
CA TYR A 383 0.56 -7.47 1.73
C TYR A 383 0.67 -6.39 0.64
N TYR A 384 -0.45 -6.01 0.02
CA TYR A 384 -0.48 -4.87 -0.91
C TYR A 384 -0.49 -3.50 -0.20
N GLY A 385 -0.52 -3.47 1.14
CA GLY A 385 -0.52 -2.23 1.92
C GLY A 385 -1.88 -1.52 1.98
N MET A 386 -2.96 -2.23 1.62
CA MET A 386 -4.33 -1.72 1.75
C MET A 386 -4.89 -1.91 3.15
N LEU A 387 -4.32 -2.82 3.91
CA LEU A 387 -4.59 -3.02 5.33
C LEU A 387 -3.28 -3.04 6.11
N THR A 388 -3.37 -2.73 7.39
CA THR A 388 -2.28 -2.77 8.37
C THR A 388 -2.74 -3.49 9.61
N ILE A 389 -1.83 -4.05 10.40
CA ILE A 389 -2.18 -4.63 11.70
C ILE A 389 -2.48 -3.48 12.66
N ASN A 390 -3.72 -3.41 13.12
CA ASN A 390 -4.22 -2.34 13.99
C ASN A 390 -4.47 -2.78 15.43
N GLY A 391 -4.59 -4.09 15.63
CA GLY A 391 -4.85 -4.66 16.95
C GLY A 391 -5.03 -6.17 16.91
N THR A 392 -5.51 -6.71 18.00
CA THR A 392 -5.84 -8.13 18.15
C THR A 392 -7.22 -8.30 18.75
N PHE A 393 -7.92 -9.35 18.33
CA PHE A 393 -9.18 -9.79 18.93
C PHE A 393 -9.10 -11.30 19.19
N GLY A 394 -8.83 -11.67 20.41
CA GLY A 394 -8.50 -13.04 20.77
C GLY A 394 -7.27 -13.55 20.03
N SER A 395 -7.42 -14.63 19.24
CA SER A 395 -6.34 -15.19 18.42
C SER A 395 -6.23 -14.57 17.02
N GLN A 396 -7.17 -13.71 16.65
CA GLN A 396 -7.25 -13.08 15.34
C GLN A 396 -6.60 -11.68 15.36
N LEU A 397 -6.26 -11.17 14.19
CA LEU A 397 -5.80 -9.80 14.00
C LEU A 397 -6.96 -8.89 13.62
N VAL A 398 -6.91 -7.66 14.10
CA VAL A 398 -7.70 -6.56 13.58
C VAL A 398 -6.86 -5.86 12.52
N LEU A 399 -7.24 -6.05 11.26
CA LEU A 399 -6.61 -5.36 10.14
C LEU A 399 -7.43 -4.11 9.80
N GLY A 400 -6.79 -2.94 9.81
CA GLY A 400 -7.42 -1.65 9.55
C GLY A 400 -6.87 -0.96 8.31
N ILE A 401 -7.62 0.02 7.80
CA ILE A 401 -7.12 0.93 6.75
C ILE A 401 -6.01 1.79 7.36
N PRO A 402 -4.79 1.80 6.77
CA PRO A 402 -3.66 2.49 7.39
C PRO A 402 -3.85 4.01 7.44
N ASN A 403 -4.30 4.63 6.36
CA ASN A 403 -4.33 6.09 6.24
C ASN A 403 -5.33 6.59 5.18
N ASN A 404 -5.45 7.92 5.05
CA ASN A 404 -6.39 8.56 4.14
C ASN A 404 -6.06 8.31 2.66
N ASN A 405 -4.79 8.15 2.31
CA ASN A 405 -4.40 7.80 0.95
C ASN A 405 -5.05 6.45 0.54
N VAL A 406 -4.89 5.43 1.38
CA VAL A 406 -5.49 4.11 1.15
C VAL A 406 -7.02 4.16 1.26
N ARG A 407 -7.56 4.94 2.20
CA ARG A 407 -9.01 5.13 2.37
C ARG A 407 -9.66 5.68 1.09
N LYS A 408 -9.05 6.68 0.45
CA LYS A 408 -9.51 7.21 -0.85
C LYS A 408 -9.53 6.14 -1.94
N GLN A 409 -8.65 5.14 -1.89
CA GLN A 409 -8.65 4.03 -2.85
C GLN A 409 -9.87 3.10 -2.66
N TYR A 410 -10.21 2.77 -1.41
CA TYR A 410 -11.43 2.00 -1.13
C TYR A 410 -12.68 2.73 -1.60
N TYR A 411 -12.76 4.03 -1.36
CA TYR A 411 -13.90 4.84 -1.80
C TYR A 411 -13.98 4.96 -3.32
N GLY A 412 -12.83 5.16 -3.98
CA GLY A 412 -12.76 5.15 -5.45
C GLY A 412 -13.24 3.83 -6.07
N TYR A 413 -12.91 2.71 -5.43
CA TYR A 413 -13.39 1.40 -5.84
C TYR A 413 -14.92 1.26 -5.67
N LEU A 414 -15.45 1.66 -4.50
CA LEU A 414 -16.90 1.65 -4.28
C LEU A 414 -17.64 2.54 -5.30
N LEU A 415 -17.07 3.69 -5.62
CA LEU A 415 -17.64 4.58 -6.62
C LEU A 415 -17.76 3.91 -7.99
N GLU A 416 -16.71 3.21 -8.45
CA GLU A 416 -16.75 2.44 -9.71
C GLU A 416 -17.81 1.33 -9.68
N GLU A 417 -17.98 0.68 -8.54
CA GLU A 417 -19.04 -0.31 -8.37
C GLU A 417 -20.45 0.28 -8.53
N TYR A 418 -20.64 1.53 -8.11
CA TYR A 418 -21.92 2.25 -8.24
C TYR A 418 -22.11 2.92 -9.62
N GLN A 419 -21.04 3.10 -10.40
CA GLN A 419 -21.08 3.82 -11.68
C GLN A 419 -21.46 2.95 -12.91
N ASP A 420 -21.88 1.69 -12.72
CA ASP A 420 -22.20 0.75 -13.79
C ASP A 420 -22.93 1.48 -14.97
N ASP A 421 -22.19 1.79 -16.06
CA ASP A 421 -22.63 2.40 -17.32
C ASP A 421 -23.19 3.85 -17.31
N ARG A 422 -23.14 4.61 -16.22
CA ARG A 422 -23.58 6.01 -16.22
C ARG A 422 -22.48 6.97 -15.79
N TYR A 423 -22.17 7.89 -16.67
CA TYR A 423 -21.16 8.92 -16.48
C TYR A 423 -21.56 9.89 -15.36
N VAL A 424 -20.87 9.87 -14.24
CA VAL A 424 -20.92 10.92 -13.22
C VAL A 424 -20.07 12.09 -13.72
N ASN A 425 -20.65 13.27 -13.85
CA ASN A 425 -19.86 14.47 -14.17
C ASN A 425 -19.07 14.91 -12.93
N LEU A 426 -17.86 14.39 -12.81
CA LEU A 426 -16.98 14.67 -11.67
C LEU A 426 -16.66 16.17 -11.56
N SER A 427 -16.50 16.88 -12.67
CA SER A 427 -16.21 18.32 -12.65
C SER A 427 -17.39 19.14 -12.13
N ASP A 428 -18.64 18.76 -12.45
CA ASP A 428 -19.83 19.41 -11.90
C ASP A 428 -19.96 19.15 -10.40
N LEU A 429 -19.69 17.92 -9.97
CA LEU A 429 -19.71 17.56 -8.54
C LEU A 429 -18.62 18.29 -7.75
N GLU A 430 -17.39 18.39 -8.29
CA GLU A 430 -16.30 19.14 -7.68
C GLU A 430 -16.64 20.64 -7.54
N TYR A 431 -17.25 21.23 -8.55
CA TYR A 431 -17.74 22.60 -8.46
C TYR A 431 -18.83 22.78 -7.39
N LYS A 432 -19.76 21.83 -7.28
CA LYS A 432 -20.78 21.82 -6.23
C LYS A 432 -20.17 21.71 -4.83
N PHE A 433 -19.14 20.86 -4.65
CA PHE A 433 -18.39 20.81 -3.39
C PHE A 433 -17.67 22.13 -3.07
N THR A 434 -17.17 22.83 -4.09
CA THR A 434 -16.58 24.17 -3.90
C THR A 434 -17.62 25.15 -3.36
N LEU A 435 -18.81 25.19 -3.94
CA LEU A 435 -19.90 26.04 -3.46
C LEU A 435 -20.35 25.66 -2.03
N MET A 436 -20.37 24.37 -1.74
CA MET A 436 -20.66 23.85 -0.40
C MET A 436 -19.61 24.30 0.62
N ALA A 437 -18.32 24.22 0.26
CA ALA A 437 -17.21 24.56 1.16
C ALA A 437 -17.08 26.06 1.46
N PHE A 438 -17.31 26.92 0.47
CA PHE A 438 -17.04 28.36 0.57
C PHE A 438 -18.29 29.24 0.70
N GLU A 439 -19.44 28.77 0.22
CA GLU A 439 -20.67 29.54 0.20
C GLU A 439 -21.82 28.90 1.00
N GLY A 440 -21.62 27.71 1.57
CA GLY A 440 -22.64 26.99 2.32
C GLY A 440 -23.80 26.45 1.46
N LYS A 441 -23.63 26.39 0.13
CA LYS A 441 -24.63 25.89 -0.81
C LYS A 441 -24.62 24.35 -0.86
N TRP A 442 -25.04 23.73 0.19
CA TRP A 442 -24.99 22.28 0.38
C TRP A 442 -26.10 21.53 -0.37
N LYS A 443 -27.27 22.16 -0.55
CA LYS A 443 -28.47 21.48 -1.02
C LYS A 443 -28.29 20.89 -2.42
N ASP A 444 -27.76 21.68 -3.35
CA ASP A 444 -27.55 21.24 -4.74
C ASP A 444 -26.56 20.05 -4.84
N THR A 445 -25.57 20.01 -3.94
CA THR A 445 -24.61 18.90 -3.86
C THR A 445 -25.28 17.62 -3.39
N LEU A 446 -26.02 17.68 -2.29
CA LEU A 446 -26.65 16.52 -1.68
C LEU A 446 -27.84 16.00 -2.52
N GLU A 447 -28.63 16.89 -3.15
CA GLU A 447 -29.68 16.51 -4.08
C GLU A 447 -29.11 15.87 -5.37
N TYR A 448 -27.95 16.34 -5.86
CA TYR A 448 -27.24 15.70 -6.97
C TYR A 448 -26.85 14.27 -6.60
N MET A 449 -26.26 14.07 -5.42
CA MET A 449 -25.90 12.74 -4.93
C MET A 449 -27.11 11.84 -4.74
N ALA A 450 -28.22 12.35 -4.19
CA ALA A 450 -29.46 11.62 -4.03
C ALA A 450 -30.05 11.21 -5.40
N SER A 451 -29.96 12.08 -6.41
CA SER A 451 -30.40 11.79 -7.78
C SER A 451 -29.53 10.70 -8.43
N ALA A 452 -28.20 10.72 -8.20
CA ALA A 452 -27.29 9.68 -8.63
C ALA A 452 -27.61 8.33 -7.95
N TYR A 453 -27.91 8.34 -6.64
CA TYR A 453 -28.35 7.17 -5.90
C TYR A 453 -29.64 6.56 -6.49
N ALA A 454 -30.64 7.38 -6.75
CA ALA A 454 -31.88 6.94 -7.38
C ALA A 454 -31.67 6.34 -8.78
N ALA A 455 -30.69 6.83 -9.53
CA ALA A 455 -30.36 6.34 -10.86
C ALA A 455 -29.71 4.94 -10.86
N VAL A 456 -28.96 4.61 -9.81
CA VAL A 456 -28.33 3.27 -9.63
C VAL A 456 -29.37 2.18 -9.33
N SER A 457 -30.52 2.55 -8.74
CA SER A 457 -31.60 1.62 -8.33
C SER A 457 -32.21 0.82 -9.48
N SER A 458 -32.17 1.36 -10.70
CA SER A 458 -32.78 0.70 -11.87
C SER A 458 -32.04 -0.57 -12.35
N VAL A 459 -30.87 -0.85 -11.79
CA VAL A 459 -29.97 -1.95 -12.22
C VAL A 459 -29.87 -3.08 -11.20
N ARG A 460 -30.23 -2.85 -9.91
CA ARG A 460 -29.99 -3.81 -8.83
C ARG A 460 -31.15 -3.94 -7.85
N ASP A 461 -32.10 -4.81 -8.16
CA ASP A 461 -33.25 -5.13 -7.30
C ASP A 461 -32.90 -5.80 -5.93
N SER A 462 -31.64 -6.10 -5.65
CA SER A 462 -31.28 -7.01 -4.56
C SER A 462 -30.58 -6.38 -3.34
N ILE A 463 -30.24 -5.08 -3.33
CA ILE A 463 -29.47 -4.47 -2.26
C ILE A 463 -30.20 -3.24 -1.71
N GLU A 464 -31.28 -3.44 -0.99
CA GLU A 464 -31.93 -2.39 -0.19
C GLU A 464 -31.42 -2.45 1.25
N GLY A 465 -31.10 -1.28 1.82
CA GLY A 465 -30.73 -1.16 3.23
C GLY A 465 -29.97 0.12 3.54
N GLU A 466 -30.02 0.55 4.79
CA GLU A 466 -29.38 1.76 5.30
C GLU A 466 -27.86 1.75 5.06
N ARG A 467 -27.21 0.59 5.19
CA ARG A 467 -25.77 0.41 4.91
C ARG A 467 -25.40 0.67 3.45
N ASN A 468 -26.27 0.32 2.52
CA ASN A 468 -26.02 0.58 1.10
C ASN A 468 -26.11 2.09 0.78
N LEU A 469 -27.07 2.76 1.39
CA LEU A 469 -27.22 4.22 1.31
C LEU A 469 -25.98 4.92 1.88
N GLN A 470 -25.52 4.52 3.07
CA GLN A 470 -24.32 5.06 3.70
C GLN A 470 -23.07 4.81 2.84
N GLY A 471 -22.89 3.59 2.32
CA GLY A 471 -21.75 3.24 1.44
C GLY A 471 -21.71 4.07 0.16
N PHE A 472 -22.87 4.32 -0.46
CA PHE A 472 -22.99 5.19 -1.63
C PHE A 472 -22.58 6.63 -1.31
N PHE A 473 -23.17 7.21 -0.25
CA PHE A 473 -22.84 8.57 0.14
C PHE A 473 -21.38 8.71 0.56
N MET A 474 -20.82 7.73 1.24
CA MET A 474 -19.41 7.70 1.60
C MET A 474 -18.51 7.77 0.36
N ALA A 475 -18.80 6.97 -0.68
CA ALA A 475 -18.03 6.97 -1.93
C ALA A 475 -18.06 8.35 -2.61
N TYR A 476 -19.23 8.97 -2.72
CA TYR A 476 -19.38 10.27 -3.36
C TYR A 476 -18.80 11.42 -2.52
N LEU A 477 -19.04 11.44 -1.22
CA LEU A 477 -18.47 12.45 -0.30
C LEU A 477 -16.94 12.42 -0.28
N SER A 478 -16.33 11.26 -0.50
CA SER A 478 -14.86 11.12 -0.53
C SER A 478 -14.20 11.73 -1.78
N LEU A 479 -14.97 12.10 -2.80
CA LEU A 479 -14.45 12.76 -4.01
C LEU A 479 -14.08 14.22 -3.78
N ASN A 480 -14.59 14.84 -2.71
CA ASN A 480 -14.26 16.23 -2.39
C ASN A 480 -12.80 16.38 -1.93
N SER A 481 -12.24 17.57 -2.14
CA SER A 481 -10.90 17.94 -1.67
C SER A 481 -10.90 18.77 -0.38
N TYR A 482 -12.07 19.24 0.08
CA TYR A 482 -12.20 20.24 1.15
C TYR A 482 -12.46 19.65 2.52
N TYR A 483 -12.86 18.37 2.59
CA TYR A 483 -13.27 17.70 3.81
C TYR A 483 -12.65 16.34 3.97
N TYR A 484 -12.30 16.01 5.21
CA TYR A 484 -12.12 14.63 5.61
C TYR A 484 -13.49 14.06 6.00
N THR A 485 -13.98 13.10 5.24
CA THR A 485 -15.23 12.42 5.56
C THR A 485 -15.00 11.41 6.68
N ALA A 486 -15.56 11.68 7.86
CA ALA A 486 -15.53 10.77 9.00
C ALA A 486 -16.88 10.05 9.13
N PRO A 487 -16.98 8.77 8.70
CA PRO A 487 -18.17 7.97 8.91
C PRO A 487 -18.25 7.50 10.36
N GLU A 488 -19.46 7.30 10.86
CA GLU A 488 -19.74 6.74 12.19
C GLU A 488 -18.89 7.39 13.32
N LEU A 489 -18.75 8.72 13.29
CA LEU A 489 -18.01 9.41 14.33
C LEU A 489 -18.82 9.40 15.64
N GLU A 490 -18.19 8.90 16.71
CA GLU A 490 -18.81 8.89 18.05
C GLU A 490 -18.89 10.30 18.61
N LEU A 491 -20.12 10.75 18.88
CA LEU A 491 -20.47 12.06 19.42
C LEU A 491 -21.53 11.93 20.52
N ASN A 492 -21.23 12.34 21.74
CA ASN A 492 -22.18 12.34 22.87
C ASN A 492 -22.95 11.01 23.07
N HIS A 493 -22.24 9.89 23.09
CA HIS A 493 -22.81 8.54 23.23
C HIS A 493 -23.76 8.11 22.09
N GLY A 494 -23.47 8.56 20.87
CA GLY A 494 -24.10 8.14 19.62
C GLY A 494 -23.15 8.32 18.47
N TYR A 495 -23.52 7.82 17.30
CA TYR A 495 -22.72 7.89 16.08
C TYR A 495 -23.49 8.69 15.04
N CYS A 496 -22.87 9.75 14.47
CA CYS A 496 -23.41 10.41 13.29
C CYS A 496 -23.03 9.62 12.04
N ASP A 497 -23.90 9.63 11.02
CA ASP A 497 -23.59 8.92 9.78
C ASP A 497 -22.34 9.50 9.10
N PHE A 498 -22.24 10.82 8.96
CA PHE A 498 -21.06 11.49 8.43
C PHE A 498 -20.79 12.82 9.12
N PHE A 499 -19.53 13.08 9.42
CA PHE A 499 -19.03 14.40 9.68
C PHE A 499 -18.04 14.79 8.60
N LEU A 500 -18.30 15.89 7.88
CA LEU A 500 -17.40 16.49 6.92
C LEU A 500 -16.49 17.48 7.65
N LEU A 501 -15.32 16.99 8.05
CA LEU A 501 -14.30 17.73 8.79
C LEU A 501 -13.57 18.67 7.83
N PRO A 502 -13.53 20.00 8.09
CA PRO A 502 -12.88 20.93 7.19
C PRO A 502 -11.36 20.72 7.16
N ASP A 503 -10.77 20.67 5.97
CA ASP A 503 -9.32 20.67 5.78
C ASP A 503 -8.79 22.11 5.70
N LEU A 504 -8.70 22.77 6.85
CA LEU A 504 -8.25 24.16 6.92
C LEU A 504 -6.75 24.34 6.71
N THR A 505 -5.99 23.24 6.74
CA THR A 505 -4.55 23.26 6.44
C THR A 505 -4.31 23.58 4.96
N HIS A 506 -5.14 23.04 4.08
CA HIS A 506 -4.95 23.18 2.64
C HIS A 506 -5.93 24.16 1.99
N TYR A 507 -7.13 24.33 2.58
CA TYR A 507 -8.21 25.14 2.00
C TYR A 507 -8.88 26.01 3.06
N PRO A 508 -9.08 27.32 2.84
CA PRO A 508 -9.78 28.20 3.77
C PRO A 508 -11.30 27.96 3.71
N THR A 509 -11.71 26.74 4.02
CA THR A 509 -13.09 26.28 4.03
C THR A 509 -13.89 27.03 5.10
N LYS A 510 -15.11 27.47 4.80
CA LYS A 510 -15.93 28.27 5.72
C LYS A 510 -17.05 27.51 6.41
N HIS A 511 -17.37 26.31 5.90
CA HIS A 511 -18.52 25.53 6.32
C HIS A 511 -18.11 24.09 6.64
N SER A 512 -18.72 23.49 7.64
CA SER A 512 -18.59 22.06 8.00
C SER A 512 -19.97 21.44 8.17
N TYR A 513 -20.08 20.11 8.09
CA TYR A 513 -21.38 19.45 7.96
C TYR A 513 -21.46 18.19 8.81
N ILE A 514 -22.56 18.03 9.55
CA ILE A 514 -23.01 16.74 10.07
C ILE A 514 -24.19 16.30 9.21
N LEU A 515 -24.09 15.09 8.65
CA LEU A 515 -25.14 14.49 7.83
C LEU A 515 -25.71 13.27 8.56
N GLU A 516 -27.03 13.18 8.57
CA GLU A 516 -27.78 12.03 9.09
C GLU A 516 -28.67 11.48 7.99
N LEU A 517 -28.50 10.21 7.65
CA LEU A 517 -29.25 9.51 6.62
C LEU A 517 -30.29 8.60 7.28
N LYS A 518 -31.51 8.64 6.81
CA LYS A 518 -32.59 7.77 7.30
C LYS A 518 -33.27 7.08 6.13
N LEU A 519 -33.43 5.77 6.26
CA LEU A 519 -34.21 4.97 5.31
C LEU A 519 -35.59 4.71 5.92
N ILE A 520 -36.64 5.13 5.21
CA ILE A 520 -38.02 4.91 5.63
C ILE A 520 -38.31 3.40 5.75
N PRO A 521 -38.83 2.93 6.87
CA PRO A 521 -39.18 1.52 7.04
C PRO A 521 -40.23 1.09 5.99
N LYS A 522 -40.02 -0.09 5.40
CA LYS A 522 -41.02 -0.65 4.46
C LYS A 522 -42.37 -0.82 5.17
N LYS A 523 -43.43 -0.46 4.46
CA LYS A 523 -44.79 -0.65 4.93
C LYS A 523 -45.10 -2.14 5.13
N GLU A 524 -45.36 -2.55 6.35
CA GLU A 524 -45.70 -3.93 6.67
C GLU A 524 -47.09 -4.30 6.12
N LYS A 525 -47.25 -5.62 5.80
CA LYS A 525 -48.51 -6.16 5.29
C LYS A 525 -49.64 -5.97 6.34
N GLY A 526 -50.66 -5.17 6.01
CA GLY A 526 -51.74 -4.86 6.93
C GLY A 526 -51.65 -3.52 7.66
N MET A 527 -50.53 -2.81 7.55
CA MET A 527 -50.36 -1.47 8.14
C MET A 527 -51.19 -0.43 7.37
N SER A 528 -51.96 0.42 8.08
CA SER A 528 -52.69 1.52 7.45
C SER A 528 -51.74 2.62 6.96
N GLY A 529 -52.14 3.38 5.94
CA GLY A 529 -51.34 4.52 5.42
C GLY A 529 -51.04 5.53 6.54
N LYS A 530 -52.01 5.83 7.38
CA LYS A 530 -51.85 6.79 8.49
C LYS A 530 -50.80 6.37 9.50
N VAL A 531 -50.76 5.10 9.89
CA VAL A 531 -49.74 4.55 10.82
C VAL A 531 -48.36 4.59 10.19
N HIS A 532 -48.26 4.37 8.91
CA HIS A 532 -46.96 4.46 8.20
C HIS A 532 -46.47 5.91 8.15
N GLU A 533 -47.33 6.88 7.86
CA GLU A 533 -47.00 8.31 7.90
C GLU A 533 -46.56 8.78 9.30
N GLU A 534 -47.24 8.29 10.36
CA GLU A 534 -46.87 8.56 11.74
C GLU A 534 -45.45 8.00 12.07
N LEU A 535 -45.09 6.82 11.56
CA LEU A 535 -43.76 6.26 11.73
C LEU A 535 -42.69 7.09 11.00
N ILE A 536 -42.96 7.54 9.79
CA ILE A 536 -42.06 8.42 9.02
C ILE A 536 -41.80 9.72 9.78
N ALA A 537 -42.87 10.35 10.27
CA ALA A 537 -42.77 11.60 11.02
C ALA A 537 -41.99 11.40 12.34
N LYS A 538 -42.23 10.29 13.03
CA LYS A 538 -41.53 9.94 14.27
C LYS A 538 -40.02 9.72 14.03
N GLN A 539 -39.65 8.97 12.97
CA GLN A 539 -38.25 8.77 12.58
C GLN A 539 -37.54 10.11 12.31
N TRP A 540 -38.24 11.05 11.66
CA TRP A 540 -37.68 12.37 11.40
C TRP A 540 -37.43 13.14 12.72
N GLN A 541 -38.39 13.16 13.65
CA GLN A 541 -38.25 13.82 14.96
C GLN A 541 -37.11 13.21 15.78
N GLU A 542 -36.96 11.89 15.75
CA GLU A 542 -35.86 11.19 16.42
C GLU A 542 -34.52 11.61 15.82
N ALA A 543 -34.41 11.71 14.51
CA ALA A 543 -33.21 12.17 13.81
C ALA A 543 -32.87 13.64 14.14
N GLU A 544 -33.88 14.53 14.25
CA GLU A 544 -33.68 15.92 14.67
C GLU A 544 -33.11 16.03 16.08
N LEU A 545 -33.64 15.26 17.01
CA LEU A 545 -33.12 15.23 18.39
C LEU A 545 -31.69 14.67 18.43
N GLN A 546 -31.43 13.67 17.65
CA GLN A 546 -30.14 12.99 17.59
C GLN A 546 -29.04 13.91 17.03
N ILE A 547 -29.26 14.56 15.88
CA ILE A 547 -28.27 15.44 15.26
C ILE A 547 -28.01 16.71 16.08
N LYS A 548 -29.00 17.24 16.77
CA LYS A 548 -28.83 18.36 17.72
C LYS A 548 -27.94 17.97 18.89
N LYS A 549 -28.19 16.80 19.47
CA LYS A 549 -27.34 16.24 20.52
C LYS A 549 -25.88 16.03 20.07
N TYR A 550 -25.66 15.61 18.83
CA TYR A 550 -24.31 15.46 18.28
C TYR A 550 -23.61 16.81 18.17
N ALA A 551 -24.29 17.83 17.65
CA ALA A 551 -23.72 19.16 17.47
C ALA A 551 -23.29 19.83 18.80
N GLU A 552 -23.92 19.47 19.92
CA GLU A 552 -23.57 19.97 21.26
C GLU A 552 -22.33 19.27 21.87
N ALA A 553 -21.78 18.24 21.22
CA ALA A 553 -20.62 17.55 21.75
C ALA A 553 -19.38 18.48 21.76
N PRO A 554 -18.62 18.59 22.87
CA PRO A 554 -17.42 19.43 22.95
C PRO A 554 -16.38 19.10 21.87
N ARG A 555 -16.34 17.84 21.44
CA ARG A 555 -15.48 17.36 20.36
C ARG A 555 -15.82 18.02 19.01
N VAL A 556 -17.09 18.34 18.75
CA VAL A 556 -17.52 19.00 17.52
C VAL A 556 -16.95 20.41 17.40
N GLU A 557 -16.93 21.19 18.50
CA GLU A 557 -16.31 22.52 18.51
C GLU A 557 -14.83 22.47 18.13
N ALA A 558 -14.09 21.51 18.67
CA ALA A 558 -12.69 21.32 18.31
C ALA A 558 -12.50 20.90 16.84
N LEU A 559 -13.39 20.03 16.33
CA LEU A 559 -13.28 19.46 14.98
C LEU A 559 -13.75 20.41 13.88
N ARG A 560 -14.79 21.21 14.12
CA ARG A 560 -15.28 22.20 13.15
C ARG A 560 -14.37 23.43 13.05
N GLN A 561 -13.54 23.65 14.06
CA GLN A 561 -12.67 24.82 14.18
C GLN A 561 -13.46 26.15 14.02
N GLU A 562 -13.03 27.06 13.15
CA GLU A 562 -13.70 28.35 12.93
C GLU A 562 -14.84 28.30 11.88
N THR A 563 -15.18 27.13 11.35
CA THR A 563 -16.20 26.99 10.31
C THR A 563 -17.62 27.07 10.86
N GLN A 564 -18.56 27.48 10.01
CA GLN A 564 -19.99 27.40 10.29
C GLN A 564 -20.46 25.95 10.16
N LEU A 565 -21.01 25.38 11.23
CA LEU A 565 -21.54 24.02 11.24
C LEU A 565 -22.98 23.98 10.70
N HIS A 566 -23.21 23.10 9.72
CA HIS A 566 -24.52 22.77 9.20
C HIS A 566 -24.93 21.36 9.64
N ARG A 567 -26.21 21.17 9.95
CA ARG A 567 -26.80 19.91 10.42
C ARG A 567 -27.90 19.51 9.45
N ILE A 568 -27.67 18.47 8.69
CA ILE A 568 -28.54 18.10 7.58
C ILE A 568 -29.07 16.69 7.77
N ILE A 569 -30.38 16.52 7.66
CA ILE A 569 -31.04 15.23 7.68
C ILE A 569 -31.56 14.94 6.26
N MET A 570 -31.29 13.73 5.78
CA MET A 570 -31.79 13.21 4.53
C MET A 570 -32.58 11.94 4.78
N GLN A 571 -33.85 11.92 4.39
CA GLN A 571 -34.74 10.76 4.54
C GLN A 571 -35.09 10.21 3.16
N PHE A 572 -34.93 8.89 2.99
CA PHE A 572 -35.11 8.19 1.73
C PHE A 572 -36.26 7.19 1.82
N ASP A 573 -37.10 7.14 0.79
CA ASP A 573 -38.06 6.07 0.55
C ASP A 573 -37.49 5.11 -0.50
N GLY A 574 -36.96 3.99 -0.04
CA GLY A 574 -36.15 3.09 -0.88
C GLY A 574 -34.94 3.83 -1.47
N TRP A 575 -34.95 4.03 -2.78
CA TRP A 575 -33.90 4.70 -3.53
C TRP A 575 -34.14 6.20 -3.74
N LYS A 576 -35.30 6.72 -3.39
CA LYS A 576 -35.69 8.11 -3.68
C LYS A 576 -35.56 8.99 -2.45
N LEU A 577 -34.98 10.16 -2.63
CA LEU A 577 -35.00 11.20 -1.62
C LEU A 577 -36.45 11.62 -1.33
N HIS A 578 -36.90 11.43 -0.09
CA HIS A 578 -38.21 11.82 0.39
C HIS A 578 -38.18 13.22 0.98
N ARG A 579 -37.17 13.52 1.82
CA ARG A 579 -37.05 14.80 2.51
C ARG A 579 -35.56 15.12 2.77
N ILE A 580 -35.19 16.40 2.64
CA ILE A 580 -33.89 16.93 3.01
C ILE A 580 -34.03 18.31 3.60
N GLU A 581 -33.52 18.50 4.83
CA GLU A 581 -33.59 19.79 5.53
C GLU A 581 -32.36 19.99 6.42
N GLU A 582 -32.04 21.27 6.65
CA GLU A 582 -31.09 21.71 7.67
C GLU A 582 -31.90 22.01 8.98
N VAL A 583 -31.42 21.52 10.13
CA VAL A 583 -32.15 21.54 11.42
C VAL A 583 -31.34 22.14 12.56
#